data_48683a48d9fadfe3e862f6404b4bc985
#
_entry.id   48683a48d9fadfe3e862f6404b4bc985
#
_cell.length_a   1.000
_cell.length_b   1.000
_cell.length_c   1.000
_cell.angle_alpha   90.00
_cell.angle_beta   90.00
_cell.angle_gamma   90.00
#
_symmetry.space_group_name_H-M   'P 1'
#
loop_
_entity.id
_entity.type
_entity.pdbx_description
1 polymer ?
#
loop_
_entity_poly.entity_id
_entity_poly.type
_entity_poly.pdbx_seq_one_letter_code
_entity_poly.pdbx_strand_id
1 'polypeptide(L)'
;MLYRSHVAFGIGAGALIAGAAHAAGFTRSPEATAAVFGLTAAFSLLPDLDTASVVQRWFYRLLFAVLVAMMAAGRSAEAAFIGTASLLPLLQWHRGWMHRPWAAGVVPVSALILWGVYWQSLRPDDVLTGRILDFAFAGVLLHNGIYLLAMVSGYLVHLAVDFLISPAVSRRRVR
;
A
#
# COMPACT_ATOMS: atom_id res chain seq x y z
N MET A 1 9.15 10.15 -17.19
CA MET A 1 8.41 9.22 -18.07
C MET A 1 8.18 7.84 -17.43
N LEU A 2 8.92 7.47 -16.42
CA LEU A 2 8.82 6.15 -15.73
C LEU A 2 7.50 5.91 -15.01
N TYR A 3 6.86 6.94 -14.43
CA TYR A 3 5.62 6.75 -13.68
C TYR A 3 4.48 6.08 -14.47
N ARG A 4 4.39 6.35 -15.80
CA ARG A 4 3.39 5.72 -16.66
C ARG A 4 3.58 4.20 -16.75
N SER A 5 4.84 3.76 -16.76
CA SER A 5 5.15 2.33 -16.74
C SER A 5 4.76 1.71 -15.41
N HIS A 6 5.09 2.33 -14.27
CA HIS A 6 4.68 1.81 -12.95
C HIS A 6 3.16 1.71 -12.83
N VAL A 7 2.42 2.74 -13.28
CA VAL A 7 0.94 2.70 -13.32
C VAL A 7 0.44 1.55 -14.19
N ALA A 8 0.95 1.41 -15.41
CA ALA A 8 0.50 0.37 -16.34
C ALA A 8 0.80 -1.05 -15.82
N PHE A 9 2.02 -1.27 -15.33
CA PHE A 9 2.40 -2.57 -14.75
C PHE A 9 1.65 -2.85 -13.45
N GLY A 10 1.41 -1.84 -12.60
CA GLY A 10 0.63 -1.99 -11.38
C GLY A 10 -0.83 -2.37 -11.65
N ILE A 11 -1.47 -1.73 -12.63
CA ILE A 11 -2.83 -2.07 -13.07
C ILE A 11 -2.87 -3.48 -13.68
N GLY A 12 -1.92 -3.80 -14.56
CA GLY A 12 -1.85 -5.13 -15.18
C GLY A 12 -1.63 -6.24 -14.16
N ALA A 13 -0.68 -6.07 -13.23
CA ALA A 13 -0.44 -7.02 -12.15
C ALA A 13 -1.64 -7.12 -11.20
N GLY A 14 -2.28 -5.99 -10.87
CA GLY A 14 -3.50 -5.97 -10.07
C GLY A 14 -4.62 -6.78 -10.70
N ALA A 15 -4.86 -6.62 -12.00
CA ALA A 15 -5.87 -7.39 -12.72
C ALA A 15 -5.57 -8.89 -12.74
N LEU A 16 -4.29 -9.26 -12.98
CA LEU A 16 -3.86 -10.66 -13.00
C LEU A 16 -4.00 -11.31 -11.62
N ILE A 17 -3.51 -10.65 -10.57
CA ILE A 17 -3.54 -11.19 -9.19
C ILE A 17 -4.97 -11.28 -8.68
N ALA A 18 -5.80 -10.24 -8.90
CA ALA A 18 -7.19 -10.26 -8.49
C ALA A 18 -8.00 -11.32 -9.23
N GLY A 19 -7.78 -11.49 -10.56
CA GLY A 19 -8.41 -12.52 -11.35
C GLY A 19 -8.00 -13.92 -10.92
N ALA A 20 -6.71 -14.15 -10.66
CA ALA A 20 -6.21 -15.44 -10.16
C ALA A 20 -6.74 -15.74 -8.75
N ALA A 21 -6.78 -14.74 -7.85
CA ALA A 21 -7.34 -14.91 -6.50
C ALA A 21 -8.83 -15.25 -6.54
N HIS A 22 -9.58 -14.63 -7.44
CA HIS A 22 -11.00 -14.93 -7.64
C HIS A 22 -11.21 -16.34 -8.20
N ALA A 23 -10.49 -16.70 -9.27
CA ALA A 23 -10.56 -18.02 -9.90
C ALA A 23 -10.16 -19.15 -8.95
N ALA A 24 -9.20 -18.91 -8.05
CA ALA A 24 -8.77 -19.86 -7.03
C ALA A 24 -9.69 -19.91 -5.79
N GLY A 25 -10.74 -19.08 -5.73
CA GLY A 25 -11.69 -19.03 -4.61
C GLY A 25 -11.20 -18.32 -3.35
N PHE A 26 -10.04 -17.63 -3.42
CA PHE A 26 -9.54 -16.81 -2.31
C PHE A 26 -10.35 -15.53 -2.10
N THR A 27 -10.94 -14.97 -3.16
CA THR A 27 -11.89 -13.87 -3.07
C THR A 27 -13.25 -14.32 -3.59
N ARG A 28 -14.28 -14.27 -2.72
CA ARG A 28 -15.63 -14.74 -3.03
C ARG A 28 -16.61 -13.64 -3.38
N SER A 29 -16.27 -12.39 -3.05
CA SER A 29 -17.11 -11.24 -3.36
C SER A 29 -16.41 -10.29 -4.34
N PRO A 30 -17.19 -9.53 -5.14
CA PRO A 30 -16.65 -8.49 -6.02
C PRO A 30 -15.80 -7.45 -5.27
N GLU A 31 -16.23 -7.10 -4.04
CA GLU A 31 -15.54 -6.11 -3.19
C GLU A 31 -14.16 -6.62 -2.77
N ALA A 32 -14.07 -7.89 -2.34
CA ALA A 32 -12.79 -8.51 -1.99
C ALA A 32 -11.84 -8.58 -3.20
N THR A 33 -12.38 -8.92 -4.36
CA THR A 33 -11.60 -8.95 -5.62
C THR A 33 -11.13 -7.55 -6.01
N ALA A 34 -12.01 -6.55 -5.92
CA ALA A 34 -11.65 -5.15 -6.15
C ALA A 34 -10.62 -4.63 -5.14
N ALA A 35 -10.69 -5.06 -3.88
CA ALA A 35 -9.70 -4.72 -2.86
C ALA A 35 -8.31 -5.30 -3.19
N VAL A 36 -8.23 -6.56 -3.63
CA VAL A 36 -6.97 -7.18 -4.08
C VAL A 36 -6.38 -6.42 -5.27
N PHE A 37 -7.21 -6.09 -6.26
CA PHE A 37 -6.79 -5.25 -7.39
C PHE A 37 -6.26 -3.89 -6.93
N GLY A 38 -7.04 -3.18 -6.13
CA GLY A 38 -6.71 -1.84 -5.66
C GLY A 38 -5.44 -1.79 -4.80
N LEU A 39 -5.27 -2.77 -3.90
CA LEU A 39 -4.08 -2.89 -3.07
C LEU A 39 -2.83 -3.18 -3.90
N THR A 40 -2.90 -4.10 -4.86
CA THR A 40 -1.77 -4.38 -5.75
C THR A 40 -1.37 -3.13 -6.55
N ALA A 41 -2.33 -2.44 -7.15
CA ALA A 41 -2.09 -1.22 -7.92
C ALA A 41 -1.54 -0.08 -7.03
N ALA A 42 -2.11 0.14 -5.85
CA ALA A 42 -1.67 1.17 -4.92
C ALA A 42 -0.24 0.91 -4.41
N PHE A 43 0.08 -0.33 -4.00
CA PHE A 43 1.41 -0.67 -3.50
C PHE A 43 2.47 -0.72 -4.60
N SER A 44 2.08 -0.84 -5.87
CA SER A 44 3.01 -0.65 -6.99
C SER A 44 3.42 0.81 -7.21
N LEU A 45 2.73 1.77 -6.60
CA LEU A 45 3.05 3.19 -6.70
C LEU A 45 3.64 3.75 -5.40
N LEU A 46 3.54 2.99 -4.31
CA LEU A 46 3.93 3.45 -2.97
C LEU A 46 5.41 3.83 -2.86
N PRO A 47 6.38 3.08 -3.47
CA PRO A 47 7.79 3.47 -3.40
C PRO A 47 8.08 4.85 -3.99
N ASP A 48 7.29 5.33 -4.95
CA ASP A 48 7.45 6.65 -5.55
C ASP A 48 6.98 7.81 -4.66
N LEU A 49 6.41 7.53 -3.49
CA LEU A 49 5.94 8.57 -2.55
C LEU A 49 7.08 9.24 -1.78
N ASP A 50 8.25 8.62 -1.70
CA ASP A 50 9.46 9.19 -1.08
C ASP A 50 10.21 10.18 -2.00
N THR A 51 9.78 10.30 -3.25
CA THR A 51 10.40 11.16 -4.25
C THR A 51 9.43 12.25 -4.71
N ALA A 52 9.97 13.41 -5.13
CA ALA A 52 9.17 14.51 -5.70
C ALA A 52 8.58 14.12 -7.07
N SER A 53 7.66 13.16 -7.08
CA SER A 53 7.07 12.54 -8.26
C SER A 53 5.67 13.11 -8.58
N VAL A 54 5.17 12.77 -9.78
CA VAL A 54 3.78 13.04 -10.15
C VAL A 54 2.84 12.22 -9.26
N VAL A 55 3.22 10.99 -8.93
CA VAL A 55 2.47 10.07 -8.07
C VAL A 55 2.31 10.68 -6.68
N GLN A 56 3.41 11.17 -6.08
CA GLN A 56 3.39 11.84 -4.77
C GLN A 56 2.39 13.01 -4.75
N ARG A 57 2.45 13.89 -5.76
CA ARG A 57 1.57 15.07 -5.82
C ARG A 57 0.10 14.68 -5.90
N TRP A 58 -0.26 13.67 -6.71
CA TRP A 58 -1.64 13.20 -6.80
C TRP A 58 -2.09 12.49 -5.54
N PHE A 59 -1.22 11.69 -4.94
CA PHE A 59 -1.49 11.00 -3.68
C PHE A 59 -1.86 12.01 -2.58
N TYR A 60 -1.03 13.03 -2.35
CA TYR A 60 -1.32 14.01 -1.30
C TYR A 60 -2.52 14.91 -1.60
N ARG A 61 -2.83 15.18 -2.86
CA ARG A 61 -4.07 15.89 -3.22
C ARG A 61 -5.31 15.05 -2.91
N LEU A 62 -5.30 13.78 -3.29
CA LEU A 62 -6.39 12.85 -2.99
C LEU A 62 -6.52 12.63 -1.49
N LEU A 63 -5.40 12.38 -0.81
CA LEU A 63 -5.36 12.26 0.65
C LEU A 63 -5.97 13.48 1.33
N PHE A 64 -5.59 14.68 0.93
CA PHE A 64 -6.16 15.91 1.49
C PHE A 64 -7.69 15.95 1.33
N ALA A 65 -8.21 15.64 0.15
CA ALA A 65 -9.66 15.60 -0.08
C ALA A 65 -10.35 14.55 0.81
N VAL A 66 -9.75 13.36 0.96
CA VAL A 66 -10.25 12.30 1.85
C VAL A 66 -10.25 12.76 3.31
N LEU A 67 -9.15 13.35 3.78
CA LEU A 67 -9.06 13.85 5.16
C LEU A 67 -10.11 14.94 5.45
N VAL A 68 -10.32 15.87 4.53
CA VAL A 68 -11.35 16.90 4.67
C VAL A 68 -12.75 16.27 4.72
N ALA A 69 -13.05 15.30 3.85
CA ALA A 69 -14.32 14.59 3.86
C ALA A 69 -14.53 13.82 5.17
N MET A 70 -13.50 13.16 5.70
CA MET A 70 -13.55 12.46 6.98
C MET A 70 -13.81 13.41 8.13
N MET A 71 -13.13 14.56 8.16
CA MET A 71 -13.35 15.58 9.20
C MET A 71 -14.79 16.13 9.12
N ALA A 72 -15.30 16.41 7.93
CA ALA A 72 -16.69 16.85 7.73
C ALA A 72 -17.71 15.79 8.17
N ALA A 73 -17.36 14.52 8.06
CA ALA A 73 -18.16 13.38 8.55
C ALA A 73 -18.00 13.11 10.07
N GLY A 74 -17.31 13.98 10.81
CA GLY A 74 -17.07 13.82 12.25
C GLY A 74 -16.01 12.77 12.62
N ARG A 75 -15.27 12.26 11.65
CA ARG A 75 -14.23 11.22 11.84
C ARG A 75 -12.83 11.84 12.00
N SER A 76 -12.69 12.75 12.94
CA SER A 76 -11.46 13.52 13.13
C SER A 76 -10.28 12.68 13.61
N ALA A 77 -10.52 11.71 14.49
CA ALA A 77 -9.48 10.82 15.02
C ALA A 77 -8.87 9.95 13.92
N GLU A 78 -9.71 9.37 13.07
CA GLU A 78 -9.27 8.57 11.93
C GLU A 78 -8.54 9.43 10.88
N ALA A 79 -9.04 10.63 10.63
CA ALA A 79 -8.37 11.57 9.72
C ALA A 79 -6.97 11.93 10.24
N ALA A 80 -6.83 12.21 11.55
CA ALA A 80 -5.55 12.49 12.17
C ALA A 80 -4.59 11.29 12.08
N PHE A 81 -5.08 10.08 12.34
CA PHE A 81 -4.28 8.86 12.24
C PHE A 81 -3.77 8.62 10.81
N ILE A 82 -4.66 8.66 9.81
CA ILE A 82 -4.29 8.48 8.39
C ILE A 82 -3.35 9.59 7.94
N GLY A 83 -3.64 10.84 8.31
CA GLY A 83 -2.79 11.99 7.98
C GLY A 83 -1.38 11.83 8.55
N THR A 84 -1.26 11.45 9.81
CA THR A 84 0.05 11.22 10.46
C THR A 84 0.80 10.06 9.83
N ALA A 85 0.14 8.93 9.60
CA ALA A 85 0.74 7.76 8.96
C ALA A 85 1.26 8.07 7.56
N SER A 86 0.53 8.90 6.80
CA SER A 86 0.92 9.30 5.44
C SER A 86 2.14 10.22 5.37
N LEU A 87 2.58 10.78 6.49
CA LEU A 87 3.82 11.57 6.56
C LEU A 87 5.07 10.69 6.67
N LEU A 88 4.94 9.42 7.05
CA LEU A 88 6.09 8.52 7.21
C LEU A 88 7.01 8.46 5.98
N PRO A 89 6.51 8.39 4.72
CA PRO A 89 7.37 8.44 3.55
C PRO A 89 8.17 9.74 3.41
N LEU A 90 7.63 10.87 3.91
CA LEU A 90 8.28 12.20 3.81
C LEU A 90 9.36 12.42 4.86
N LEU A 91 9.31 11.71 6.00
CA LEU A 91 10.28 11.88 7.09
C LEU A 91 11.68 11.36 6.75
N GLN A 92 11.83 10.67 5.65
CA GLN A 92 13.09 10.07 5.23
C GLN A 92 13.81 10.96 4.21
N TRP A 93 14.87 11.61 4.63
CA TRP A 93 15.71 12.53 3.86
C TRP A 93 16.56 11.88 2.77
N HIS A 94 16.49 10.55 2.58
CA HIS A 94 17.35 9.86 1.62
C HIS A 94 16.53 8.90 0.74
N ARG A 95 16.51 9.18 -0.56
CA ARG A 95 16.19 8.25 -1.64
C ARG A 95 16.76 6.87 -1.32
N GLY A 96 15.93 5.87 -1.14
CA GLY A 96 16.46 4.54 -1.23
C GLY A 96 15.97 3.48 -0.28
N TRP A 97 15.40 3.77 0.88
CA TRP A 97 14.94 2.69 1.76
C TRP A 97 13.66 2.02 1.22
N MET A 98 12.73 2.81 0.65
CA MET A 98 11.51 2.27 0.03
C MET A 98 11.81 1.49 -1.26
N HIS A 99 12.94 1.74 -1.91
CA HIS A 99 13.37 0.98 -3.09
C HIS A 99 14.26 -0.23 -2.73
N ARG A 100 14.40 -0.54 -1.45
CA ARG A 100 15.12 -1.74 -1.01
C ARG A 100 14.20 -2.97 -0.95
N PRO A 101 14.69 -4.18 -1.33
CA PRO A 101 13.87 -5.40 -1.34
C PRO A 101 13.19 -5.73 0.00
N TRP A 102 13.84 -5.44 1.12
CA TRP A 102 13.25 -5.67 2.45
C TRP A 102 12.01 -4.81 2.73
N ALA A 103 11.92 -3.61 2.12
CA ALA A 103 10.77 -2.74 2.28
C ALA A 103 9.49 -3.35 1.68
N ALA A 104 9.64 -4.21 0.65
CA ALA A 104 8.51 -4.95 0.09
C ALA A 104 7.83 -5.91 1.09
N GLY A 105 8.54 -6.30 2.14
CA GLY A 105 7.94 -7.07 3.26
C GLY A 105 7.48 -6.16 4.40
N VAL A 106 8.35 -5.27 4.85
CA VAL A 106 8.10 -4.45 6.05
C VAL A 106 6.94 -3.48 5.86
N VAL A 107 6.87 -2.79 4.72
CA VAL A 107 5.81 -1.77 4.47
C VAL A 107 4.41 -2.38 4.41
N PRO A 108 4.14 -3.46 3.63
CA PRO A 108 2.85 -4.14 3.65
C PRO A 108 2.46 -4.71 5.01
N VAL A 109 3.40 -5.35 5.71
CA VAL A 109 3.14 -5.90 7.06
C VAL A 109 2.78 -4.78 8.03
N SER A 110 3.54 -3.67 8.03
CA SER A 110 3.22 -2.51 8.88
C SER A 110 1.86 -1.91 8.56
N ALA A 111 1.49 -1.82 7.27
CA ALA A 111 0.18 -1.32 6.86
C ALA A 111 -0.96 -2.20 7.37
N LEU A 112 -0.81 -3.54 7.31
CA LEU A 112 -1.79 -4.47 7.86
C LEU A 112 -1.90 -4.40 9.38
N ILE A 113 -0.77 -4.31 10.09
CA ILE A 113 -0.77 -4.17 11.55
C ILE A 113 -1.49 -2.88 11.94
N LEU A 114 -1.16 -1.75 11.32
CA LEU A 114 -1.81 -0.48 11.58
C LEU A 114 -3.31 -0.54 11.31
N TRP A 115 -3.72 -1.20 10.23
CA TRP A 115 -5.13 -1.44 9.91
C TRP A 115 -5.82 -2.29 10.98
N GLY A 116 -5.18 -3.37 11.44
CA GLY A 116 -5.70 -4.22 12.51
C GLY A 116 -5.86 -3.47 13.83
N VAL A 117 -4.85 -2.72 14.25
CA VAL A 117 -4.87 -1.89 15.45
C VAL A 117 -5.97 -0.83 15.36
N TYR A 118 -6.12 -0.17 14.20
CA TYR A 118 -7.19 0.79 13.98
C TYR A 118 -8.59 0.17 14.14
N TRP A 119 -8.85 -1.00 13.50
CA TRP A 119 -10.14 -1.67 13.63
C TRP A 119 -10.43 -2.11 15.05
N GLN A 120 -9.42 -2.53 15.80
CA GLN A 120 -9.59 -2.93 17.19
C GLN A 120 -9.88 -1.71 18.09
N SER A 121 -9.28 -0.56 17.83
CA SER A 121 -9.54 0.68 18.58
C SER A 121 -10.98 1.20 18.44
N LEU A 122 -11.69 0.78 17.39
CA LEU A 122 -13.10 1.12 17.17
C LEU A 122 -14.07 0.20 17.92
N ARG A 123 -13.60 -0.85 18.60
CA ARG A 123 -14.40 -1.80 19.39
C ARG A 123 -14.05 -1.63 20.87
N PRO A 124 -14.72 -0.72 21.59
CA PRO A 124 -14.37 -0.36 22.97
C PRO A 124 -14.60 -1.50 23.99
N ASP A 125 -15.37 -2.54 23.62
CA ASP A 125 -15.76 -3.62 24.53
C ASP A 125 -14.71 -4.73 24.67
N ASP A 126 -13.72 -4.77 23.79
CA ASP A 126 -12.59 -5.71 23.88
C ASP A 126 -11.44 -5.02 24.63
N VAL A 127 -11.39 -5.26 25.93
CA VAL A 127 -10.37 -4.75 26.86
C VAL A 127 -8.97 -4.87 26.28
N LEU A 128 -8.29 -3.75 26.22
CA LEU A 128 -6.93 -3.50 25.74
C LEU A 128 -5.82 -4.19 26.58
N THR A 129 -6.07 -5.42 27.04
CA THR A 129 -5.18 -6.16 27.90
C THR A 129 -4.50 -7.30 27.15
N GLY A 130 -3.22 -7.13 26.81
CA GLY A 130 -2.29 -8.21 26.48
C GLY A 130 -2.47 -8.88 25.12
N ARG A 131 -3.64 -8.77 24.46
CA ARG A 131 -3.99 -9.45 23.21
C ARG A 131 -3.64 -8.70 21.94
N ILE A 132 -3.16 -7.46 22.01
CA ILE A 132 -2.83 -6.66 20.81
C ILE A 132 -1.80 -7.35 19.95
N LEU A 133 -0.77 -7.94 20.55
CA LEU A 133 0.31 -8.62 19.81
C LEU A 133 -0.15 -9.98 19.26
N ASP A 134 -0.94 -10.75 20.02
CA ASP A 134 -1.44 -12.05 19.57
C ASP A 134 -2.47 -11.90 18.44
N PHE A 135 -3.35 -10.92 18.54
CA PHE A 135 -4.37 -10.65 17.53
C PHE A 135 -3.77 -10.00 16.27
N ALA A 136 -2.85 -9.05 16.43
CA ALA A 136 -2.24 -8.35 15.30
C ALA A 136 -1.38 -9.28 14.43
N PHE A 137 -0.61 -10.17 15.02
CA PHE A 137 0.32 -10.99 14.25
C PHE A 137 -0.33 -12.24 13.63
N ALA A 138 -1.00 -13.06 14.39
CA ALA A 138 -1.53 -14.32 13.87
C ALA A 138 -2.88 -14.15 13.16
N GLY A 139 -3.82 -13.42 13.76
CA GLY A 139 -5.16 -13.26 13.20
C GLY A 139 -5.20 -12.39 11.95
N VAL A 140 -4.51 -11.24 11.99
CA VAL A 140 -4.51 -10.31 10.84
C VAL A 140 -3.76 -10.90 9.65
N LEU A 141 -2.61 -11.54 9.86
CA LEU A 141 -1.84 -12.15 8.79
C LEU A 141 -2.53 -13.38 8.18
N LEU A 142 -3.12 -14.25 9.02
CA LEU A 142 -3.77 -15.47 8.52
C LEU A 142 -5.11 -15.19 7.82
N HIS A 143 -5.95 -14.28 8.37
CA HIS A 143 -7.23 -13.93 7.75
C HIS A 143 -7.10 -12.97 6.55
N ASN A 144 -6.03 -12.17 6.53
CA ASN A 144 -5.80 -11.19 5.47
C ASN A 144 -4.62 -11.54 4.56
N GLY A 145 -4.19 -12.80 4.53
CA GLY A 145 -3.04 -13.26 3.75
C GLY A 145 -3.11 -12.90 2.27
N ILE A 146 -4.30 -12.95 1.67
CA ILE A 146 -4.49 -12.57 0.27
C ILE A 146 -4.25 -11.07 0.04
N TYR A 147 -4.64 -10.21 0.98
CA TYR A 147 -4.40 -8.78 0.90
C TYR A 147 -2.92 -8.45 1.12
N LEU A 148 -2.24 -9.17 2.05
CA LEU A 148 -0.81 -9.07 2.22
C LEU A 148 -0.06 -9.46 0.95
N LEU A 149 -0.41 -10.59 0.33
CA LEU A 149 0.17 -11.02 -0.94
C LEU A 149 -0.06 -10.00 -2.04
N ALA A 150 -1.25 -9.40 -2.13
CA ALA A 150 -1.56 -8.33 -3.08
C ALA A 150 -0.62 -7.12 -2.90
N MET A 151 -0.45 -6.65 -1.66
CA MET A 151 0.41 -5.51 -1.33
C MET A 151 1.89 -5.80 -1.61
N VAL A 152 2.39 -6.96 -1.17
CA VAL A 152 3.78 -7.39 -1.43
C VAL A 152 4.03 -7.52 -2.92
N SER A 153 3.12 -8.16 -3.65
CA SER A 153 3.25 -8.33 -5.10
C SER A 153 3.26 -7.01 -5.85
N GLY A 154 2.38 -6.06 -5.48
CA GLY A 154 2.39 -4.72 -6.05
C GLY A 154 3.72 -4.01 -5.83
N TYR A 155 4.24 -4.07 -4.61
CA TYR A 155 5.54 -3.49 -4.27
C TYR A 155 6.69 -4.11 -5.06
N LEU A 156 6.71 -5.43 -5.19
CA LEU A 156 7.72 -6.16 -5.97
C LEU A 156 7.64 -5.84 -7.46
N VAL A 157 6.44 -5.66 -8.00
CA VAL A 157 6.25 -5.21 -9.40
C VAL A 157 6.91 -3.85 -9.62
N HIS A 158 6.75 -2.89 -8.70
CA HIS A 158 7.47 -1.62 -8.77
C HIS A 158 8.99 -1.80 -8.85
N LEU A 159 9.56 -2.54 -7.89
CA LEU A 159 11.01 -2.78 -7.86
C LEU A 159 11.52 -3.50 -9.10
N ALA A 160 10.74 -4.45 -9.64
CA ALA A 160 11.09 -5.15 -10.88
C ALA A 160 11.08 -4.21 -12.09
N VAL A 161 10.09 -3.33 -12.19
CA VAL A 161 10.01 -2.32 -13.27
C VAL A 161 11.20 -1.36 -13.20
N ASP A 162 11.56 -0.90 -12.01
CA ASP A 162 12.74 -0.06 -11.81
C ASP A 162 14.03 -0.77 -12.23
N PHE A 163 14.18 -2.02 -11.83
CA PHE A 163 15.37 -2.82 -12.18
C PHE A 163 15.48 -3.08 -13.68
N LEU A 164 14.35 -3.37 -14.34
CA LEU A 164 14.34 -3.73 -15.77
C LEU A 164 14.42 -2.52 -16.70
N ILE A 165 13.77 -1.41 -16.34
CA ILE A 165 13.59 -0.25 -17.25
C ILE A 165 14.63 0.84 -16.99
N SER A 166 15.07 1.05 -15.75
CA SER A 166 16.00 2.12 -15.38
C SER A 166 17.35 2.04 -16.10
N PRO A 167 18.01 0.88 -16.25
CA PRO A 167 19.26 0.78 -16.99
C PRO A 167 19.13 1.11 -18.49
N ALA A 168 17.98 0.76 -19.09
CA ALA A 168 17.72 1.01 -20.51
C ALA A 168 17.53 2.50 -20.82
N VAL A 169 16.92 3.25 -19.91
CA VAL A 169 16.69 4.70 -20.02
C VAL A 169 17.99 5.48 -19.80
N SER A 170 18.84 5.06 -18.89
CA SER A 170 20.14 5.67 -18.64
C SER A 170 21.06 5.61 -19.86
N ARG A 171 21.09 4.46 -20.55
CA ARG A 171 21.91 4.27 -21.76
C ARG A 171 21.46 5.10 -22.96
N ARG A 172 20.17 5.50 -23.03
CA ARG A 172 19.66 6.36 -24.11
C ARG A 172 19.94 7.85 -23.93
N ARG A 173 20.29 8.30 -22.72
CA ARG A 173 20.62 9.72 -22.45
C ARG A 173 22.10 10.05 -22.70
N VAL A 174 22.93 9.07 -22.96
CA VAL A 174 24.38 9.23 -23.19
C VAL A 174 24.73 9.16 -24.71
N ARG A 175 23.74 9.03 -25.57
CA ARG A 175 23.89 9.12 -27.04
C ARG A 175 23.09 10.32 -27.53
#